data_7b7873045f6339ca4e696c5f46cff978
#
_entry.id   7b7873045f6339ca4e696c5f46cff978
#
_cell.length_a   1.000
_cell.length_b   1.000
_cell.length_c   1.000
_cell.angle_alpha   90.00
_cell.angle_beta   90.00
_cell.angle_gamma   90.00
#
_symmetry.space_group_name_H-M   'P 1'
#
loop_
_entity.id
_entity.type
_entity.pdbx_description
1 polymer ?
#
loop_
_entity_poly.entity_id
_entity_poly.type
_entity_poly.pdbx_seq_one_letter_code
_entity_poly.pdbx_strand_id
1 'polypeptide(L)' 'MYKRQVFVEVKYRADNAAGNPLEAVTAAKQRTISKVASYYCLTHGYGTYTPCRFDVAAILGEQIKVIQNAFDYQGF' A
#
# COMPACT_ATOMS: atom_id res chain seq x y z
N MET A 1 11.48 -20.79 -4.92
CA MET A 1 10.48 -20.45 -3.91
C MET A 1 10.05 -18.99 -4.06
N TYR A 2 8.78 -18.75 -4.17
CA TYR A 2 8.27 -17.40 -4.34
C TYR A 2 8.06 -16.74 -2.99
N LYS A 3 8.55 -15.53 -2.85
CA LYS A 3 8.25 -14.70 -1.69
C LYS A 3 7.37 -13.54 -2.13
N ARG A 4 6.16 -13.50 -1.58
CA ARG A 4 5.28 -12.38 -1.81
C ARG A 4 5.68 -11.25 -0.88
N GLN A 5 5.75 -10.05 -1.39
CA GLN A 5 5.97 -8.85 -0.59
C GLN A 5 4.64 -8.13 -0.41
N VAL A 6 4.37 -7.73 0.82
CA VAL A 6 3.17 -6.96 1.15
C VAL A 6 3.62 -5.61 1.65
N PHE A 7 3.19 -4.56 0.96
CA PHE A 7 3.47 -3.18 1.35
C PHE A 7 2.20 -2.58 1.93
N VAL A 8 2.29 -2.02 3.11
CA VAL A 8 1.12 -1.51 3.82
C VAL A 8 1.24 0.00 3.94
N GLU A 9 0.28 0.71 3.36
CA GLU A 9 0.13 2.15 3.58
C GLU A 9 -0.73 2.36 4.80
N VAL A 10 -0.22 3.08 5.79
CA VAL A 10 -0.95 3.34 7.03
C VAL A 10 -1.51 4.74 6.98
N LYS A 11 -2.81 4.87 7.19
CA LYS A 11 -3.51 6.15 7.26
C LYS A 11 -4.14 6.30 8.63
N TYR A 12 -3.84 7.41 9.28
CA TYR A 12 -4.40 7.72 10.58
C TYR A 12 -5.37 8.88 10.47
N ARG A 13 -6.55 8.72 11.05
CA ARG A 13 -7.56 9.78 11.15
C ARG A 13 -8.05 9.85 12.60
N ALA A 14 -8.11 11.07 13.13
CA ALA A 14 -8.55 11.25 14.50
C ALA A 14 -10.06 11.05 14.68
N ASP A 15 -10.84 11.20 13.61
CA ASP A 15 -12.28 11.07 13.67
C ASP A 15 -12.81 10.31 12.47
N ASN A 16 -14.12 10.02 12.49
CA ASN A 16 -14.79 9.22 11.47
C ASN A 16 -15.31 10.05 10.31
N ALA A 17 -15.00 11.33 10.25
CA ALA A 17 -15.62 12.23 9.27
C ALA A 17 -15.09 12.02 7.86
N ALA A 18 -14.08 11.21 7.69
CA ALA A 18 -13.29 11.17 6.46
C ALA A 18 -13.69 10.06 5.53
N GLY A 19 -14.82 9.72 5.25
CA GLY A 19 -15.25 8.82 4.20
C GLY A 19 -14.43 7.53 4.05
N ASN A 20 -14.37 7.02 2.83
CA ASN A 20 -13.71 5.76 2.53
C ASN A 20 -12.18 5.92 2.60
N PRO A 21 -11.48 5.07 3.38
CA PRO A 21 -10.01 5.12 3.45
C PRO A 21 -9.31 5.05 2.09
N LEU A 22 -9.89 4.38 1.11
CA LEU A 22 -9.29 4.29 -0.22
C LEU A 22 -9.23 5.64 -0.93
N GLU A 23 -10.12 6.57 -0.58
CA GLU A 23 -10.11 7.90 -1.18
C GLU A 23 -8.86 8.70 -0.81
N ALA A 24 -8.20 8.33 0.28
CA ALA A 24 -6.96 8.97 0.69
C ALA A 24 -5.76 8.47 -0.11
N VAL A 25 -5.92 7.40 -0.87
CA VAL A 25 -4.82 6.81 -1.65
C VAL A 25 -5.08 7.15 -3.13
N THR A 26 -4.71 8.37 -3.50
CA THR A 26 -4.91 8.87 -4.86
C THR A 26 -4.02 8.13 -5.86
N ALA A 27 -4.29 8.32 -7.16
CA ALA A 27 -3.46 7.74 -8.21
C ALA A 27 -2.00 8.18 -8.06
N ALA A 28 -1.75 9.43 -7.73
CA ALA A 28 -0.39 9.92 -7.51
C ALA A 28 0.28 9.21 -6.34
N LYS A 29 -0.46 8.99 -5.25
CA LYS A 29 0.05 8.27 -4.09
C LYS A 29 0.34 6.82 -4.43
N GLN A 30 -0.53 6.17 -5.20
CA GLN A 30 -0.33 4.80 -5.64
C GLN A 30 0.97 4.67 -6.46
N ARG A 31 1.23 5.62 -7.34
CA ARG A 31 2.48 5.63 -8.11
C ARG A 31 3.69 5.80 -7.22
N THR A 32 3.60 6.68 -6.22
CA THR A 32 4.69 6.89 -5.26
C THR A 32 4.98 5.62 -4.46
N ILE A 33 3.93 4.98 -3.96
CA ILE A 33 4.07 3.74 -3.21
C ILE A 33 4.68 2.65 -4.09
N SER A 34 4.25 2.57 -5.35
CA SER A 34 4.79 1.59 -6.28
C SER A 34 6.28 1.80 -6.55
N LYS A 35 6.71 3.07 -6.67
CA LYS A 35 8.13 3.39 -6.84
C LYS A 35 8.95 2.97 -5.63
N VAL A 36 8.44 3.24 -4.43
CA VAL A 36 9.12 2.84 -3.20
C VAL A 36 9.23 1.32 -3.12
N ALA A 37 8.16 0.63 -3.48
CA ALA A 37 8.15 -0.83 -3.50
C ALA A 37 9.18 -1.38 -4.49
N SER A 38 9.25 -0.80 -5.69
CA SER A 38 10.23 -1.21 -6.69
C SER A 38 11.65 -1.03 -6.18
N TYR A 39 11.93 0.11 -5.57
CA TYR A 39 13.24 0.38 -5.00
C TYR A 39 13.59 -0.61 -3.90
N TYR A 40 12.62 -0.90 -3.03
CA TYR A 40 12.80 -1.87 -1.96
C TYR A 40 13.17 -3.24 -2.52
N CYS A 41 12.42 -3.71 -3.51
CA CYS A 41 12.69 -5.00 -4.13
C CYS A 41 14.07 -5.03 -4.77
N LEU A 42 14.45 -3.95 -5.44
CA LEU A 42 15.75 -3.86 -6.11
C LEU A 42 16.89 -3.92 -5.09
N THR A 43 16.80 -3.16 -4.01
CA THR A 43 17.86 -3.08 -3.02
C THR A 43 17.96 -4.31 -2.14
N HIS A 44 16.89 -5.10 -2.05
CA HIS A 44 16.88 -6.33 -1.25
C HIS A 44 17.11 -7.58 -2.11
N GLY A 45 17.48 -7.40 -3.36
CA GLY A 45 17.82 -8.52 -4.23
C GLY A 45 16.64 -9.33 -4.73
N TYR A 46 15.44 -8.79 -4.67
CA TYR A 46 14.28 -9.45 -5.22
C TYR A 46 14.20 -9.22 -6.73
N GLY A 47 13.72 -10.22 -7.44
CA GLY A 47 13.61 -10.11 -8.89
C GLY A 47 12.53 -9.16 -9.34
N THR A 48 12.60 -8.77 -10.62
CA THR A 48 11.63 -7.86 -11.24
C THR A 48 10.21 -8.40 -11.16
N TYR A 49 10.05 -9.71 -11.12
CA TYR A 49 8.74 -10.36 -11.13
C TYR A 49 8.31 -10.83 -9.75
N THR A 50 8.91 -10.29 -8.70
CA THR A 50 8.49 -10.61 -7.33
C THR A 50 7.05 -10.18 -7.12
N PRO A 51 6.15 -11.08 -6.71
CA PRO A 51 4.76 -10.70 -6.47
C PRO A 51 4.65 -9.70 -5.32
N CYS A 52 3.92 -8.61 -5.56
CA CYS A 52 3.68 -7.57 -4.57
C CYS A 52 2.20 -7.38 -4.36
N ARG A 53 1.82 -7.09 -3.13
CA ARG A 53 0.45 -6.73 -2.79
C ARG A 53 0.48 -5.42 -2.01
N PHE A 54 -0.46 -4.55 -2.29
CA PHE A 54 -0.55 -3.26 -1.63
C PHE A 54 -1.80 -3.21 -0.78
N ASP A 55 -1.61 -3.07 0.52
CA ASP A 55 -2.68 -3.01 1.49
C ASP A 55 -2.76 -1.61 2.08
N VAL A 56 -3.94 -1.23 2.55
CA VAL A 56 -4.13 0.01 3.27
C VAL A 56 -4.67 -0.32 4.65
N ALA A 57 -4.00 0.17 5.68
CA ALA A 57 -4.46 0.08 7.05
C ALA A 57 -4.92 1.46 7.50
N ALA A 58 -6.21 1.59 7.74
CA ALA A 58 -6.80 2.84 8.20
C ALA A 58 -7.05 2.77 9.70
N ILE A 59 -6.47 3.70 10.42
CA ILE A 59 -6.68 3.82 11.86
C ILE A 59 -7.64 5.00 12.08
N LEU A 60 -8.85 4.67 12.54
CA LEU A 60 -9.91 5.66 12.74
C LEU A 60 -10.21 5.72 14.24
N GLY A 61 -9.63 6.70 14.93
CA GLY A 61 -9.73 6.76 16.38
C GLY A 61 -9.14 5.49 17.00
N GLU A 62 -9.98 4.67 17.61
CA GLU A 62 -9.57 3.41 18.22
C GLU A 62 -9.81 2.20 17.33
N GLN A 63 -10.34 2.40 16.14
CA GLN A 63 -10.65 1.31 15.23
C GLN A 63 -9.59 1.19 14.15
N ILE A 64 -9.28 -0.05 13.78
CA ILE A 64 -8.35 -0.34 12.70
C ILE A 64 -9.11 -1.10 11.61
N LYS A 65 -9.03 -0.59 10.39
CA LYS A 65 -9.63 -1.25 9.23
C LYS A 65 -8.54 -1.53 8.22
N VAL A 66 -8.40 -2.79 7.82
CA VAL A 66 -7.39 -3.19 6.85
C VAL A 66 -8.08 -3.55 5.55
N ILE A 67 -7.61 -2.97 4.46
CA ILE A 67 -8.07 -3.29 3.11
C ILE A 67 -6.92 -3.98 2.41
N GLN A 68 -7.06 -5.28 2.18
CA GLN A 68 -6.06 -6.06 1.48
C GLN A 68 -6.21 -5.88 -0.01
N ASN A 69 -5.06 -5.85 -0.70
CA ASN A 69 -5.01 -5.71 -2.15
C ASN A 69 -5.81 -4.49 -2.61
N ALA A 70 -5.50 -3.36 -1.99
CA ALA A 70 -6.28 -2.13 -2.17
C ALA A 70 -6.11 -1.51 -3.56
N PHE A 71 -4.97 -1.71 -4.19
CA PHE A 71 -4.73 -1.22 -5.55
C PHE A 71 -3.63 -2.05 -6.20
N ASP A 72 -3.59 -2.00 -7.52
CA ASP A 72 -2.59 -2.72 -8.30
C ASP A 72 -1.30 -1.92 -8.41
N TYR A 73 -0.19 -2.63 -8.66
CA TYR A 73 1.10 -1.98 -8.88
C TYR A 73 1.00 -1.01 -10.04
N GLN A 74 1.40 0.23 -9.79
CA GLN A 74 1.39 1.30 -10.79
C GLN A 74 2.79 1.41 -11.40
N GLY A 75 3.19 0.38 -12.11
CA GLY A 75 4.47 0.34 -12.79
C GLY A 75 4.52 1.27 -13.98
N PHE A 76 5.68 1.41 -14.54
CA PHE A 76 5.95 2.35 -15.63
C PHE A 76 6.39 1.63 -16.88
#